data_a91027cebf2a63514a306c62d020a036
#
_entry.id   a91027cebf2a63514a306c62d020a036
#
_cell.length_a   1.000
_cell.length_b   1.000
_cell.length_c   1.000
_cell.angle_alpha   90.00
_cell.angle_beta   90.00
_cell.angle_gamma   90.00
#
_symmetry.space_group_name_H-M   'P 1'
#
loop_
_entity.id
_entity.type
_entity.pdbx_description
1 polymer ?
#
loop_
_entity_poly.entity_id
_entity_poly.type
_entity_poly.pdbx_seq_one_letter_code
_entity_poly.pdbx_strand_id
1 'polypeptide(L)'
;EIAVVEMGASHSGDIEKLVTYVEPTCGMITNVGRAHLLGFGSFEGVKRTKGELYDYLKAHDGLLFLNESNADLVEMARQREMNRIMTYGQSDDANVQGEVSECAPFLRFTWRNMATTESKARTYDVQTHLIGAYNIDNMLAAITIGLHFGVTPEQINHALSHYIPANNRSQLEVTAKNKLIVDAYNANPSSMAAAVENFKLMSVEHKMAILGDMRELGEVSALEHQKLVDKLAEDGFKEVWLVGEEFGKTQTAFRKFKNVDEVKAEIAARCPENYYILIKGSNGIKLFELPELL
;
A
#
# COMPACT_ATOMS: atom_id res chain seq x y z
N GLU A 1 -6.47 25.96 11.81
CA GLU A 1 -7.14 24.78 11.23
C GLU A 1 -6.22 24.16 10.19
N ILE A 2 -6.28 22.84 10.02
CA ILE A 2 -5.47 22.07 9.07
C ILE A 2 -6.43 21.31 8.17
N ALA A 3 -6.20 21.33 6.85
CA ALA A 3 -6.90 20.51 5.89
C ALA A 3 -5.92 19.50 5.29
N VAL A 4 -6.32 18.24 5.22
CA VAL A 4 -5.59 17.16 4.52
C VAL A 4 -6.41 16.76 3.30
N VAL A 5 -5.84 16.95 2.11
CA VAL A 5 -6.53 16.72 0.84
C VAL A 5 -5.80 15.64 0.04
N GLU A 6 -6.49 14.55 -0.29
CA GLU A 6 -6.00 13.54 -1.23
C GLU A 6 -6.25 14.00 -2.67
N MET A 7 -5.19 14.02 -3.49
CA MET A 7 -5.27 14.35 -4.90
C MET A 7 -4.97 13.09 -5.72
N GLY A 8 -5.97 12.61 -6.45
CA GLY A 8 -5.84 11.48 -7.38
C GLY A 8 -5.52 11.94 -8.80
N ALA A 9 -4.76 11.15 -9.54
CA ALA A 9 -4.47 11.38 -10.95
C ALA A 9 -4.57 10.09 -11.76
N SER A 10 -5.07 10.20 -12.96
CA SER A 10 -5.12 9.16 -13.98
C SER A 10 -4.52 9.58 -15.32
N HIS A 11 -4.32 10.88 -15.54
CA HIS A 11 -3.74 11.47 -16.75
C HIS A 11 -2.70 12.55 -16.39
N SER A 12 -1.83 12.85 -17.35
CA SER A 12 -0.86 13.96 -17.23
C SER A 12 -1.59 15.30 -17.07
N GLY A 13 -1.11 16.17 -16.16
CA GLY A 13 -1.70 17.47 -15.85
C GLY A 13 -2.83 17.44 -14.81
N ASP A 14 -3.24 16.25 -14.33
CA ASP A 14 -4.30 16.15 -13.32
C ASP A 14 -3.86 16.79 -11.99
N ILE A 15 -2.64 16.51 -11.54
CA ILE A 15 -2.12 17.10 -10.29
C ILE A 15 -1.84 18.58 -10.48
N GLU A 16 -1.26 19.02 -11.61
CA GLU A 16 -1.04 20.42 -11.94
C GLU A 16 -2.34 21.24 -11.81
N LYS A 17 -3.45 20.68 -12.29
CA LYS A 17 -4.75 21.32 -12.16
C LYS A 17 -5.26 21.31 -10.70
N LEU A 18 -5.13 20.20 -9.99
CA LEU A 18 -5.66 20.07 -8.63
C LEU A 18 -4.93 20.98 -7.63
N VAL A 19 -3.62 21.17 -7.76
CA VAL A 19 -2.86 22.05 -6.87
C VAL A 19 -3.26 23.53 -6.99
N THR A 20 -3.85 23.94 -8.13
CA THR A 20 -4.36 25.31 -8.29
C THR A 20 -5.64 25.57 -7.49
N TYR A 21 -6.37 24.52 -7.13
CA TYR A 21 -7.57 24.64 -6.27
C TYR A 21 -7.24 24.42 -4.79
N VAL A 22 -6.30 23.51 -4.51
CA VAL A 22 -5.93 23.13 -3.13
C VAL A 22 -4.97 24.14 -2.53
N GLU A 23 -4.08 24.73 -3.34
CA GLU A 23 -3.01 25.65 -2.93
C GLU A 23 -2.22 25.10 -1.72
N PRO A 24 -1.62 23.88 -1.85
CA PRO A 24 -1.00 23.21 -0.72
C PRO A 24 0.24 23.94 -0.22
N THR A 25 0.34 24.18 1.07
CA THR A 25 1.54 24.72 1.73
C THR A 25 2.54 23.63 2.09
N CYS A 26 2.07 22.39 2.21
CA CYS A 26 2.87 21.19 2.42
C CYS A 26 2.35 20.09 1.50
N GLY A 27 3.20 19.13 1.16
CA GLY A 27 2.74 18.00 0.37
C GLY A 27 3.64 16.78 0.50
N MET A 28 3.10 15.63 0.10
CA MET A 28 3.84 14.39 -0.03
C MET A 28 3.30 13.53 -1.16
N ILE A 29 4.14 12.68 -1.71
CA ILE A 29 3.74 11.56 -2.57
C ILE A 29 4.00 10.29 -1.76
N THR A 30 2.96 9.49 -1.52
CA THR A 30 3.09 8.26 -0.72
C THR A 30 3.99 7.23 -1.40
N ASN A 31 3.77 7.02 -2.69
CA ASN A 31 4.61 6.18 -3.54
C ASN A 31 4.42 6.51 -5.02
N VAL A 32 5.32 5.99 -5.86
CA VAL A 32 5.15 5.89 -7.30
C VAL A 32 5.11 4.42 -7.67
N GLY A 33 3.99 3.97 -8.23
CA GLY A 33 3.76 2.59 -8.63
C GLY A 33 3.29 2.51 -10.08
N ARG A 34 3.25 1.31 -10.63
CA ARG A 34 2.77 1.04 -12.00
C ARG A 34 1.24 0.96 -12.06
N ALA A 35 0.56 2.00 -11.57
CA ALA A 35 -0.89 2.14 -11.66
C ALA A 35 -1.28 3.06 -12.82
N HIS A 36 -2.48 2.87 -13.38
CA HIS A 36 -3.06 3.72 -14.45
C HIS A 36 -2.14 3.92 -15.66
N LEU A 37 -1.33 2.91 -16.02
CA LEU A 37 -0.36 3.01 -17.12
C LEU A 37 -0.99 3.41 -18.46
N LEU A 38 -2.25 3.04 -18.70
CA LEU A 38 -2.99 3.47 -19.90
C LEU A 38 -3.14 4.99 -19.97
N GLY A 39 -3.47 5.66 -18.87
CA GLY A 39 -3.67 7.11 -18.82
C GLY A 39 -2.36 7.90 -18.80
N PHE A 40 -1.31 7.37 -18.18
CA PHE A 40 -0.01 8.02 -18.09
C PHE A 40 0.96 7.65 -19.23
N GLY A 41 0.65 6.63 -20.02
CA GLY A 41 1.46 6.12 -21.12
C GLY A 41 2.70 5.35 -20.71
N SER A 42 3.30 5.61 -19.55
CA SER A 42 4.50 4.95 -19.05
C SER A 42 4.71 5.16 -17.55
N PHE A 43 5.64 4.42 -16.94
CA PHE A 43 6.04 4.65 -15.56
C PHE A 43 6.68 6.05 -15.35
N GLU A 44 7.45 6.52 -16.33
CA GLU A 44 7.99 7.89 -16.31
C GLU A 44 6.86 8.93 -16.41
N GLY A 45 5.78 8.63 -17.13
CA GLY A 45 4.56 9.45 -17.14
C GLY A 45 3.91 9.54 -15.75
N VAL A 46 3.86 8.44 -15.00
CA VAL A 46 3.40 8.45 -13.59
C VAL A 46 4.26 9.36 -12.73
N LYS A 47 5.60 9.21 -12.80
CA LYS A 47 6.54 10.04 -12.03
C LYS A 47 6.41 11.51 -12.38
N ARG A 48 6.30 11.84 -13.67
CA ARG A 48 6.14 13.22 -14.13
C ARG A 48 4.86 13.83 -13.58
N THR A 49 3.71 13.16 -13.73
CA THR A 49 2.42 13.69 -13.26
C THR A 49 2.37 13.84 -11.74
N LYS A 50 2.81 12.84 -10.99
CA LYS A 50 2.88 12.99 -9.52
C LYS A 50 3.86 14.09 -9.11
N GLY A 51 4.95 14.24 -9.84
CA GLY A 51 5.95 15.29 -9.63
C GLY A 51 5.45 16.72 -9.83
N GLU A 52 4.32 16.93 -10.51
CA GLU A 52 3.65 18.23 -10.62
C GLU A 52 3.33 18.83 -9.23
N LEU A 53 3.13 17.99 -8.20
CA LEU A 53 3.03 18.46 -6.80
C LEU A 53 4.35 19.07 -6.31
N TYR A 54 5.48 18.44 -6.61
CA TYR A 54 6.80 18.96 -6.21
C TYR A 54 7.12 20.27 -6.93
N ASP A 55 6.76 20.35 -8.22
CA ASP A 55 6.94 21.58 -9.01
C ASP A 55 6.17 22.75 -8.41
N TYR A 56 4.91 22.50 -7.99
CA TYR A 56 4.09 23.50 -7.30
C TYR A 56 4.68 23.92 -5.95
N LEU A 57 5.05 22.95 -5.09
CA LEU A 57 5.65 23.24 -3.79
C LEU A 57 6.93 24.05 -3.92
N LYS A 58 7.79 23.73 -4.89
CA LYS A 58 9.00 24.49 -5.16
C LYS A 58 8.71 25.94 -5.55
N ALA A 59 7.74 26.16 -6.43
CA ALA A 59 7.37 27.49 -6.90
C ALA A 59 6.77 28.37 -5.80
N HIS A 60 6.19 27.77 -4.76
CA HIS A 60 5.48 28.48 -3.67
C HIS A 60 6.18 28.37 -2.30
N ASP A 61 7.45 27.97 -2.27
CA ASP A 61 8.23 27.75 -1.03
C ASP A 61 7.54 26.78 -0.04
N GLY A 62 6.83 25.78 -0.56
CA GLY A 62 6.12 24.77 0.21
C GLY A 62 7.06 23.71 0.80
N LEU A 63 6.60 23.03 1.85
CA LEU A 63 7.34 21.96 2.51
C LEU A 63 7.01 20.60 1.88
N LEU A 64 8.05 19.82 1.54
CA LEU A 64 7.92 18.45 1.08
C LEU A 64 8.18 17.47 2.23
N PHE A 65 7.23 16.56 2.51
CA PHE A 65 7.48 15.36 3.31
C PHE A 65 7.93 14.24 2.35
N LEU A 66 9.15 13.76 2.52
CA LEU A 66 9.80 12.85 1.57
C LEU A 66 10.12 11.50 2.22
N ASN A 67 9.59 10.42 1.62
CA ASN A 67 10.04 9.06 1.95
C ASN A 67 11.43 8.83 1.39
N GLU A 68 12.44 8.83 2.26
CA GLU A 68 13.84 8.65 1.88
C GLU A 68 14.18 7.20 1.53
N SER A 69 13.37 6.24 1.97
CA SER A 69 13.50 4.83 1.60
C SER A 69 13.04 4.54 0.15
N ASN A 70 12.37 5.50 -0.49
CA ASN A 70 11.88 5.34 -1.86
C ASN A 70 12.78 6.10 -2.85
N ALA A 71 13.65 5.36 -3.55
CA ALA A 71 14.63 5.92 -4.48
C ALA A 71 14.00 6.76 -5.62
N ASP A 72 12.82 6.39 -6.12
CA ASP A 72 12.14 7.16 -7.17
C ASP A 72 11.70 8.53 -6.63
N LEU A 73 11.15 8.59 -5.42
CA LEU A 73 10.73 9.85 -4.80
C LEU A 73 11.91 10.75 -4.49
N VAL A 74 13.01 10.18 -3.99
CA VAL A 74 14.27 10.90 -3.74
C VAL A 74 14.82 11.48 -5.03
N GLU A 75 14.88 10.68 -6.10
CA GLU A 75 15.36 11.16 -7.40
C GLU A 75 14.45 12.25 -7.98
N MET A 76 13.12 12.12 -7.87
CA MET A 76 12.18 13.15 -8.29
C MET A 76 12.37 14.47 -7.55
N ALA A 77 12.64 14.42 -6.24
CA ALA A 77 12.92 15.61 -5.42
C ALA A 77 14.27 16.23 -5.78
N ARG A 78 15.31 15.42 -5.99
CA ARG A 78 16.66 15.85 -6.38
C ARG A 78 16.65 16.54 -7.75
N GLN A 79 15.98 15.97 -8.74
CA GLN A 79 15.88 16.57 -10.10
C GLN A 79 15.20 17.94 -10.09
N ARG A 80 14.35 18.21 -9.11
CA ARG A 80 13.66 19.48 -8.93
C ARG A 80 14.38 20.43 -7.97
N GLU A 81 15.52 20.01 -7.41
CA GLU A 81 16.29 20.80 -6.44
C GLU A 81 15.40 21.34 -5.31
N MET A 82 14.60 20.43 -4.70
CA MET A 82 13.74 20.80 -3.58
C MET A 82 14.58 21.24 -2.37
N ASN A 83 14.25 22.37 -1.76
CA ASN A 83 15.03 22.97 -0.68
C ASN A 83 14.41 22.80 0.70
N ARG A 84 13.07 22.74 0.78
CA ARG A 84 12.33 22.57 2.04
C ARG A 84 11.80 21.15 2.12
N ILE A 85 12.57 20.28 2.77
CA ILE A 85 12.26 18.86 2.88
C ILE A 85 12.32 18.43 4.34
N MET A 86 11.36 17.62 4.76
CA MET A 86 11.38 16.85 5.99
C MET A 86 11.29 15.37 5.62
N THR A 87 12.33 14.60 5.96
CA THR A 87 12.45 13.21 5.52
C THR A 87 11.89 12.23 6.55
N TYR A 88 11.40 11.10 6.06
CA TYR A 88 11.07 9.94 6.87
C TYR A 88 11.48 8.66 6.14
N GLY A 89 11.73 7.60 6.90
CA GLY A 89 12.11 6.31 6.30
C GLY A 89 12.81 5.37 7.28
N GLN A 90 13.35 4.30 6.72
CA GLN A 90 14.08 3.28 7.48
C GLN A 90 15.59 3.49 7.43
N SER A 91 16.07 4.56 6.79
CA SER A 91 17.49 4.92 6.73
C SER A 91 17.91 5.74 7.95
N ASP A 92 19.20 5.69 8.26
CA ASP A 92 19.79 6.43 9.39
C ASP A 92 19.85 7.95 9.15
N ASP A 93 19.67 8.40 7.91
CA ASP A 93 19.73 9.81 7.52
C ASP A 93 18.36 10.51 7.60
N ALA A 94 17.28 9.77 7.78
CA ALA A 94 15.93 10.34 7.85
C ALA A 94 15.69 11.16 9.12
N ASN A 95 14.91 12.26 9.02
CA ASN A 95 14.51 13.06 10.18
C ASN A 95 13.60 12.27 11.13
N VAL A 96 12.71 11.42 10.59
CA VAL A 96 11.92 10.47 11.35
C VAL A 96 12.29 9.07 10.87
N GLN A 97 12.90 8.29 11.75
CA GLN A 97 13.35 6.95 11.47
C GLN A 97 12.41 5.91 12.05
N GLY A 98 12.23 4.78 11.38
CA GLY A 98 11.48 3.66 11.92
C GLY A 98 12.00 2.31 11.44
N GLU A 99 11.75 1.30 12.25
CA GLU A 99 12.15 -0.08 11.99
C GLU A 99 11.03 -1.03 12.35
N VAL A 100 10.74 -1.99 11.47
CA VAL A 100 9.76 -3.04 11.73
C VAL A 100 10.31 -3.99 12.77
N SER A 101 9.60 -4.14 13.89
CA SER A 101 9.95 -5.09 14.96
C SER A 101 9.28 -6.44 14.74
N GLU A 102 8.00 -6.43 14.26
CA GLU A 102 7.21 -7.63 14.05
C GLU A 102 6.06 -7.36 13.05
N CYS A 103 5.61 -8.40 12.35
CA CYS A 103 4.41 -8.37 11.53
C CYS A 103 3.71 -9.74 11.52
N ALA A 104 2.97 -10.05 12.61
CA ALA A 104 2.33 -11.36 12.80
C ALA A 104 0.95 -11.28 13.51
N PRO A 105 -0.15 -10.99 12.86
CA PRO A 105 -0.34 -10.40 11.53
C PRO A 105 -0.17 -8.88 11.48
N PHE A 106 -0.26 -8.21 12.64
CA PHE A 106 -0.25 -6.75 12.73
C PHE A 106 1.17 -6.20 12.79
N LEU A 107 1.36 -5.06 12.14
CA LEU A 107 2.62 -4.32 12.16
C LEU A 107 2.90 -3.79 13.56
N ARG A 108 4.05 -4.16 14.11
CA ARG A 108 4.70 -3.52 15.26
C ARG A 108 6.01 -2.93 14.80
N PHE A 109 6.29 -1.71 15.19
CA PHE A 109 7.49 -1.00 14.77
C PHE A 109 7.98 -0.05 15.86
N THR A 110 9.25 0.28 15.80
CA THR A 110 9.84 1.36 16.60
C THR A 110 10.10 2.57 15.72
N TRP A 111 10.08 3.77 16.32
CA TRP A 111 10.44 5.00 15.62
C TRP A 111 11.16 6.00 16.53
N ARG A 112 11.89 6.93 15.90
CA ARG A 112 12.66 7.99 16.56
C ARG A 112 12.53 9.28 15.76
N ASN A 113 12.48 10.42 16.46
CA ASN A 113 12.61 11.74 15.86
C ASN A 113 14.06 12.20 15.98
N MET A 114 14.81 12.24 14.88
CA MET A 114 16.20 12.65 14.82
C MET A 114 16.37 14.18 14.65
N ALA A 115 15.30 14.89 14.28
CA ALA A 115 15.28 16.35 14.19
C ALA A 115 15.12 17.04 15.55
N THR A 116 15.08 16.28 16.65
CA THR A 116 14.99 16.85 18.00
C THR A 116 16.33 17.45 18.44
N THR A 117 16.24 18.49 19.27
CA THR A 117 17.43 19.12 19.91
C THR A 117 17.87 18.38 21.18
N GLU A 118 17.16 17.33 21.60
CA GLU A 118 17.53 16.52 22.75
C GLU A 118 18.82 15.72 22.45
N SER A 119 19.65 15.55 23.47
CA SER A 119 20.95 14.90 23.34
C SER A 119 20.89 13.41 22.96
N LYS A 120 19.72 12.78 23.09
CA LYS A 120 19.39 11.42 22.57
C LYS A 120 17.95 11.37 22.12
N ALA A 121 17.72 11.01 20.86
CA ALA A 121 16.39 10.75 20.36
C ALA A 121 15.77 9.56 21.13
N ARG A 122 14.56 9.79 21.69
CA ARG A 122 13.81 8.74 22.37
C ARG A 122 13.26 7.76 21.34
N THR A 123 13.33 6.46 21.65
CA THR A 123 12.68 5.42 20.85
C THR A 123 11.27 5.15 21.37
N TYR A 124 10.33 5.12 20.47
CA TYR A 124 8.92 4.79 20.73
C TYR A 124 8.59 3.46 20.07
N ASP A 125 7.79 2.63 20.74
CA ASP A 125 7.30 1.35 20.23
C ASP A 125 5.79 1.42 20.03
N VAL A 126 5.32 1.02 18.85
CA VAL A 126 3.91 1.12 18.46
C VAL A 126 3.44 -0.21 17.89
N GLN A 127 2.40 -0.78 18.52
CA GLN A 127 1.62 -1.89 17.98
C GLN A 127 0.41 -1.34 17.26
N THR A 128 0.24 -1.66 15.99
CA THR A 128 -0.90 -1.21 15.17
C THR A 128 -1.93 -2.31 14.95
N HIS A 129 -3.04 -1.97 14.29
CA HIS A 129 -4.00 -2.93 13.74
C HIS A 129 -3.88 -3.03 12.20
N LEU A 130 -2.78 -2.58 11.64
CA LEU A 130 -2.48 -2.68 10.22
C LEU A 130 -1.73 -3.96 9.91
N ILE A 131 -2.12 -4.63 8.84
CA ILE A 131 -1.45 -5.81 8.32
C ILE A 131 -0.45 -5.39 7.27
N GLY A 132 0.77 -5.90 7.38
CA GLY A 132 1.79 -5.71 6.36
C GLY A 132 2.89 -4.73 6.75
N ALA A 133 4.12 -5.21 6.66
CA ALA A 133 5.32 -4.43 6.96
C ALA A 133 5.44 -3.17 6.07
N TYR A 134 4.91 -3.21 4.84
CA TYR A 134 4.89 -2.06 3.93
C TYR A 134 4.11 -0.84 4.47
N ASN A 135 3.25 -1.04 5.47
CA ASN A 135 2.55 0.08 6.12
C ASN A 135 3.46 0.94 7.00
N ILE A 136 4.70 0.51 7.28
CA ILE A 136 5.64 1.33 8.05
C ILE A 136 5.85 2.71 7.40
N ASP A 137 5.95 2.77 6.08
CA ASP A 137 6.14 4.04 5.36
C ASP A 137 4.95 4.99 5.57
N ASN A 138 3.72 4.45 5.57
CA ASN A 138 2.52 5.22 5.85
C ASN A 138 2.48 5.71 7.30
N MET A 139 2.94 4.88 8.25
CA MET A 139 3.02 5.26 9.67
C MET A 139 4.06 6.36 9.88
N LEU A 140 5.26 6.22 9.30
CA LEU A 140 6.32 7.21 9.40
C LEU A 140 5.91 8.54 8.74
N ALA A 141 5.19 8.51 7.62
CA ALA A 141 4.60 9.70 7.01
C ALA A 141 3.64 10.41 7.98
N ALA A 142 2.70 9.66 8.59
CA ALA A 142 1.74 10.21 9.55
C ALA A 142 2.44 10.80 10.79
N ILE A 143 3.47 10.12 11.32
CA ILE A 143 4.29 10.60 12.43
C ILE A 143 4.97 11.92 12.06
N THR A 144 5.61 11.97 10.90
CA THR A 144 6.36 13.14 10.44
C THR A 144 5.47 14.36 10.27
N ILE A 145 4.31 14.18 9.66
CA ILE A 145 3.31 15.23 9.50
C ILE A 145 2.76 15.66 10.88
N GLY A 146 2.41 14.70 11.74
CA GLY A 146 1.92 15.00 13.09
C GLY A 146 2.91 15.83 13.90
N LEU A 147 4.19 15.44 13.90
CA LEU A 147 5.26 16.18 14.59
C LEU A 147 5.42 17.60 14.02
N HIS A 148 5.38 17.76 12.69
CA HIS A 148 5.47 19.08 12.05
C HIS A 148 4.35 20.02 12.51
N PHE A 149 3.13 19.50 12.69
CA PHE A 149 1.99 20.29 13.16
C PHE A 149 1.83 20.31 14.69
N GLY A 150 2.85 19.89 15.43
CA GLY A 150 2.90 20.03 16.90
C GLY A 150 2.12 18.96 17.67
N VAL A 151 1.76 17.84 17.04
CA VAL A 151 1.18 16.69 17.75
C VAL A 151 2.29 16.01 18.55
N THR A 152 2.04 15.74 19.84
CA THR A 152 3.07 15.13 20.69
C THR A 152 3.29 13.66 20.34
N PRO A 153 4.49 13.11 20.59
CA PRO A 153 4.77 11.70 20.37
C PRO A 153 3.79 10.74 21.05
N GLU A 154 3.33 11.08 22.24
CA GLU A 154 2.36 10.29 22.99
C GLU A 154 0.99 10.27 22.30
N GLN A 155 0.54 11.42 21.81
CA GLN A 155 -0.71 11.53 21.03
C GLN A 155 -0.61 10.78 19.70
N ILE A 156 0.54 10.88 19.01
CA ILE A 156 0.80 10.15 17.78
C ILE A 156 0.73 8.64 18.03
N ASN A 157 1.46 8.13 19.04
CA ASN A 157 1.45 6.70 19.38
C ASN A 157 0.06 6.21 19.74
N HIS A 158 -0.69 7.01 20.52
CA HIS A 158 -2.07 6.68 20.87
C HIS A 158 -2.95 6.57 19.60
N ALA A 159 -2.86 7.54 18.71
CA ALA A 159 -3.66 7.53 17.47
C ALA A 159 -3.32 6.33 16.58
N LEU A 160 -2.04 6.04 16.38
CA LEU A 160 -1.59 4.93 15.52
C LEU A 160 -1.94 3.56 16.09
N SER A 161 -1.85 3.39 17.42
CA SER A 161 -2.18 2.11 18.07
C SER A 161 -3.70 1.84 18.13
N HIS A 162 -4.54 2.87 18.01
CA HIS A 162 -6.00 2.73 18.05
C HIS A 162 -6.65 2.84 16.66
N TYR A 163 -5.87 3.12 15.62
CA TYR A 163 -6.40 3.19 14.26
C TYR A 163 -6.77 1.80 13.75
N ILE A 164 -8.03 1.60 13.45
CA ILE A 164 -8.57 0.38 12.83
C ILE A 164 -8.98 0.72 11.39
N PRO A 165 -8.38 0.10 10.37
CA PRO A 165 -8.79 0.32 8.99
C PRO A 165 -10.23 -0.19 8.76
N ALA A 166 -11.04 0.61 8.07
CA ALA A 166 -12.46 0.31 7.82
C ALA A 166 -12.84 0.38 6.32
N ASN A 167 -11.86 0.30 5.43
CA ASN A 167 -12.04 0.58 4.00
C ASN A 167 -11.59 -0.56 3.08
N ASN A 168 -11.68 -1.81 3.54
CA ASN A 168 -11.23 -3.01 2.82
C ASN A 168 -9.76 -2.94 2.35
N ARG A 169 -8.92 -2.23 3.11
CA ARG A 169 -7.47 -2.15 2.88
C ARG A 169 -6.73 -2.81 4.02
N SER A 170 -6.12 -3.97 3.75
CA SER A 170 -5.32 -4.73 4.73
C SER A 170 -6.05 -4.95 6.08
N GLN A 171 -7.35 -5.23 6.01
CA GLN A 171 -8.20 -5.45 7.18
C GLN A 171 -8.19 -6.94 7.55
N LEU A 172 -8.05 -7.24 8.85
CA LEU A 172 -8.23 -8.59 9.35
C LEU A 172 -9.69 -8.77 9.77
N GLU A 173 -10.34 -9.76 9.16
CA GLU A 173 -11.68 -10.22 9.55
C GLU A 173 -11.58 -11.64 10.07
N VAL A 174 -12.15 -11.89 11.24
CA VAL A 174 -12.21 -13.22 11.84
C VAL A 174 -13.64 -13.73 11.70
N THR A 175 -13.81 -14.75 10.89
CA THR A 175 -15.10 -15.44 10.71
C THR A 175 -15.17 -16.67 11.62
N ALA A 176 -16.30 -17.37 11.57
CA ALA A 176 -16.44 -18.62 12.32
C ALA A 176 -15.49 -19.74 11.82
N LYS A 177 -15.01 -19.64 10.58
CA LYS A 177 -14.25 -20.69 9.90
C LYS A 177 -12.83 -20.28 9.55
N ASN A 178 -12.58 -18.99 9.28
CA ASN A 178 -11.34 -18.51 8.69
C ASN A 178 -10.89 -17.17 9.29
N LYS A 179 -9.65 -16.79 8.98
CA LYS A 179 -9.11 -15.45 9.23
C LYS A 179 -8.78 -14.82 7.89
N LEU A 180 -9.48 -13.75 7.55
CA LEU A 180 -9.42 -13.14 6.23
C LEU A 180 -8.59 -11.86 6.28
N ILE A 181 -7.66 -11.72 5.36
CA ILE A 181 -6.94 -10.47 5.09
C ILE A 181 -7.59 -9.87 3.85
N VAL A 182 -8.49 -8.91 4.07
CA VAL A 182 -9.26 -8.29 3.00
C VAL A 182 -8.55 -7.05 2.49
N ASP A 183 -8.14 -7.07 1.24
CA ASP A 183 -7.50 -5.96 0.51
C ASP A 183 -8.06 -5.88 -0.92
N ALA A 184 -9.40 -5.75 -1.01
CA ALA A 184 -10.15 -5.85 -2.26
C ALA A 184 -10.62 -4.49 -2.81
N TYR A 185 -9.98 -3.39 -2.40
CA TYR A 185 -10.30 -2.05 -2.90
C TYR A 185 -9.69 -1.77 -4.27
N ASN A 186 -8.41 -2.11 -4.46
CA ASN A 186 -7.70 -1.95 -5.74
C ASN A 186 -6.52 -2.92 -5.83
N ALA A 187 -6.13 -3.26 -7.07
CA ALA A 187 -4.98 -4.12 -7.34
C ALA A 187 -4.17 -3.60 -8.54
N ASN A 188 -2.86 -3.55 -8.34
CA ASN A 188 -1.86 -3.31 -9.37
C ASN A 188 -0.62 -4.18 -9.08
N PRO A 189 0.33 -4.32 -10.03
CA PRO A 189 1.47 -5.23 -9.86
C PRO A 189 2.26 -5.00 -8.57
N SER A 190 2.53 -3.74 -8.22
CA SER A 190 3.30 -3.39 -7.01
C SER A 190 2.55 -3.76 -5.73
N SER A 191 1.26 -3.43 -5.63
CA SER A 191 0.45 -3.72 -4.45
C SER A 191 0.15 -5.22 -4.30
N MET A 192 0.00 -5.95 -5.40
CA MET A 192 -0.16 -7.41 -5.39
C MET A 192 1.12 -8.10 -4.92
N ALA A 193 2.27 -7.71 -5.48
CA ALA A 193 3.56 -8.27 -5.07
C ALA A 193 3.83 -8.02 -3.58
N ALA A 194 3.59 -6.80 -3.09
CA ALA A 194 3.76 -6.45 -1.69
C ALA A 194 2.83 -7.27 -0.76
N ALA A 195 1.55 -7.44 -1.13
CA ALA A 195 0.59 -8.20 -0.34
C ALA A 195 0.97 -9.70 -0.28
N VAL A 196 1.35 -10.29 -1.41
CA VAL A 196 1.79 -11.69 -1.49
C VAL A 196 3.06 -11.91 -0.68
N GLU A 197 4.08 -11.05 -0.83
CA GLU A 197 5.32 -11.14 -0.06
C GLU A 197 5.07 -11.03 1.44
N ASN A 198 4.27 -10.06 1.86
CA ASN A 198 3.91 -9.92 3.26
C ASN A 198 3.15 -11.15 3.78
N PHE A 199 2.21 -11.67 3.00
CA PHE A 199 1.45 -12.86 3.38
C PHE A 199 2.33 -14.11 3.45
N LYS A 200 3.34 -14.22 2.57
CA LYS A 200 4.37 -15.26 2.63
C LYS A 200 5.15 -15.21 3.96
N LEU A 201 5.58 -14.00 4.38
CA LEU A 201 6.40 -13.80 5.58
C LEU A 201 5.61 -13.97 6.89
N MET A 202 4.27 -13.92 6.87
CA MET A 202 3.48 -14.14 8.07
C MET A 202 3.73 -15.54 8.63
N SER A 203 4.02 -15.63 9.93
CA SER A 203 4.21 -16.90 10.65
C SER A 203 2.86 -17.49 11.06
N VAL A 204 2.10 -17.99 10.06
CA VAL A 204 0.78 -18.61 10.27
C VAL A 204 0.67 -19.90 9.48
N GLU A 205 -0.11 -20.83 10.00
CA GLU A 205 -0.41 -22.11 9.35
C GLU A 205 -1.58 -21.95 8.34
N HIS A 206 -1.68 -22.88 7.39
CA HIS A 206 -2.78 -22.97 6.43
C HIS A 206 -3.09 -21.66 5.69
N LYS A 207 -2.15 -21.25 4.84
CA LYS A 207 -2.31 -20.07 3.98
C LYS A 207 -3.06 -20.39 2.70
N MET A 208 -4.02 -19.53 2.34
CA MET A 208 -4.73 -19.56 1.07
C MET A 208 -4.77 -18.15 0.47
N ALA A 209 -4.69 -18.02 -0.84
CA ALA A 209 -4.85 -16.75 -1.53
C ALA A 209 -6.00 -16.80 -2.54
N ILE A 210 -6.89 -15.79 -2.51
CA ILE A 210 -7.93 -15.55 -3.52
C ILE A 210 -7.59 -14.23 -4.19
N LEU A 211 -7.07 -14.30 -5.42
CA LEU A 211 -6.52 -13.16 -6.13
C LEU A 211 -7.34 -12.86 -7.38
N GLY A 212 -7.81 -11.63 -7.50
CA GLY A 212 -8.56 -11.15 -8.65
C GLY A 212 -7.72 -10.33 -9.61
N ASP A 213 -8.14 -10.24 -10.87
CA ASP A 213 -7.44 -9.50 -11.92
C ASP A 213 -7.02 -8.10 -11.50
N MET A 214 -5.85 -7.71 -11.98
CA MET A 214 -5.35 -6.34 -11.97
C MET A 214 -5.85 -5.61 -13.23
N ARG A 215 -6.68 -4.58 -13.05
CA ARG A 215 -7.21 -3.79 -14.17
C ARG A 215 -6.26 -2.67 -14.59
N GLU A 216 -6.54 -2.08 -15.75
CA GLU A 216 -5.84 -0.88 -16.27
C GLU A 216 -4.36 -1.06 -16.58
N LEU A 217 -3.93 -2.30 -16.86
CA LEU A 217 -2.54 -2.61 -17.22
C LEU A 217 -2.27 -2.53 -18.73
N GLY A 218 -3.31 -2.54 -19.58
CA GLY A 218 -3.14 -2.51 -21.03
C GLY A 218 -2.33 -3.70 -21.55
N GLU A 219 -1.39 -3.43 -22.44
CA GLU A 219 -0.58 -4.46 -23.12
C GLU A 219 0.30 -5.28 -22.19
N VAL A 220 0.65 -4.75 -21.01
CA VAL A 220 1.49 -5.49 -20.04
C VAL A 220 0.69 -6.43 -19.14
N SER A 221 -0.65 -6.46 -19.26
CA SER A 221 -1.53 -7.24 -18.39
C SER A 221 -1.14 -8.71 -18.34
N ALA A 222 -1.01 -9.37 -19.48
CA ALA A 222 -0.67 -10.78 -19.56
C ALA A 222 0.68 -11.10 -18.89
N LEU A 223 1.68 -10.25 -19.10
CA LEU A 223 3.01 -10.40 -18.51
C LEU A 223 2.98 -10.25 -16.99
N GLU A 224 2.29 -9.23 -16.46
CA GLU A 224 2.26 -8.96 -15.03
C GLU A 224 1.45 -10.00 -14.26
N HIS A 225 0.34 -10.52 -14.84
CA HIS A 225 -0.41 -11.63 -14.26
C HIS A 225 0.41 -12.92 -14.24
N GLN A 226 1.15 -13.23 -15.33
CA GLN A 226 2.01 -14.41 -15.35
C GLN A 226 3.15 -14.32 -14.34
N LYS A 227 3.84 -13.19 -14.24
CA LYS A 227 4.88 -12.95 -13.22
C LYS A 227 4.39 -13.19 -11.80
N LEU A 228 3.19 -12.72 -11.48
CA LEU A 228 2.61 -12.92 -10.15
C LEU A 228 2.34 -14.41 -9.88
N VAL A 229 1.81 -15.12 -10.86
CA VAL A 229 1.53 -16.56 -10.76
C VAL A 229 2.82 -17.37 -10.60
N ASP A 230 3.86 -17.04 -11.37
CA ASP A 230 5.18 -17.68 -11.26
C ASP A 230 5.77 -17.46 -9.87
N LYS A 231 5.71 -16.21 -9.36
CA LYS A 231 6.16 -15.88 -8.01
C LYS A 231 5.40 -16.66 -6.92
N LEU A 232 4.08 -16.79 -7.03
CA LEU A 232 3.29 -17.59 -6.07
C LEU A 232 3.73 -19.05 -6.05
N ALA A 233 4.04 -19.62 -7.21
CA ALA A 233 4.54 -21.00 -7.34
C ALA A 233 5.96 -21.13 -6.75
N GLU A 234 6.88 -20.21 -7.07
CA GLU A 234 8.24 -20.15 -6.51
C GLU A 234 8.24 -19.99 -5.00
N ASP A 235 7.32 -19.17 -4.46
CA ASP A 235 7.15 -18.92 -3.03
C ASP A 235 6.48 -20.09 -2.30
N GLY A 236 6.07 -21.15 -3.02
CA GLY A 236 5.55 -22.39 -2.44
C GLY A 236 4.10 -22.31 -1.96
N PHE A 237 3.31 -21.35 -2.46
CA PHE A 237 1.88 -21.32 -2.18
C PHE A 237 1.19 -22.56 -2.77
N LYS A 238 0.35 -23.23 -1.96
CA LYS A 238 -0.36 -24.46 -2.35
C LYS A 238 -1.82 -24.21 -2.70
N GLU A 239 -2.49 -23.39 -1.91
CA GLU A 239 -3.92 -23.09 -2.08
C GLU A 239 -4.07 -21.67 -2.63
N VAL A 240 -4.27 -21.57 -3.95
CA VAL A 240 -4.45 -20.30 -4.66
C VAL A 240 -5.65 -20.41 -5.59
N TRP A 241 -6.55 -19.46 -5.46
CA TRP A 241 -7.70 -19.26 -6.35
C TRP A 241 -7.49 -17.95 -7.12
N LEU A 242 -7.48 -18.06 -8.44
CA LEU A 242 -7.27 -16.96 -9.37
C LEU A 242 -8.59 -16.61 -10.05
N VAL A 243 -8.99 -15.33 -9.99
CA VAL A 243 -10.33 -14.88 -10.38
C VAL A 243 -10.26 -13.80 -11.44
N GLY A 244 -10.82 -14.09 -12.61
CA GLY A 244 -10.93 -13.15 -13.71
C GLY A 244 -10.40 -13.66 -15.03
N GLU A 245 -10.62 -12.88 -16.09
CA GLU A 245 -10.26 -13.27 -17.46
C GLU A 245 -8.75 -13.25 -17.70
N GLU A 246 -8.04 -12.30 -17.09
CA GLU A 246 -6.59 -12.14 -17.27
C GLU A 246 -5.84 -13.27 -16.57
N PHE A 247 -6.20 -13.59 -15.33
CA PHE A 247 -5.69 -14.79 -14.67
C PHE A 247 -6.10 -16.08 -15.40
N GLY A 248 -7.27 -16.11 -16.04
CA GLY A 248 -7.72 -17.22 -16.88
C GLY A 248 -6.72 -17.60 -17.98
N LYS A 249 -5.99 -16.60 -18.53
CA LYS A 249 -5.01 -16.76 -19.61
C LYS A 249 -3.64 -17.24 -19.13
N THR A 250 -3.32 -17.18 -17.84
CA THR A 250 -2.00 -17.57 -17.30
C THR A 250 -1.74 -19.07 -17.37
N GLN A 251 -0.47 -19.47 -17.37
CA GLN A 251 -0.06 -20.88 -17.32
C GLN A 251 0.25 -21.27 -15.88
N THR A 252 -0.58 -22.14 -15.27
CA THR A 252 -0.43 -22.56 -13.88
C THR A 252 -1.30 -23.76 -13.53
N ALA A 253 -0.94 -24.49 -12.48
CA ALA A 253 -1.75 -25.51 -11.86
C ALA A 253 -2.76 -24.97 -10.82
N PHE A 254 -2.69 -23.70 -10.46
CA PHE A 254 -3.64 -23.09 -9.52
C PHE A 254 -5.06 -23.07 -10.10
N ARG A 255 -6.05 -23.11 -9.19
CA ARG A 255 -7.46 -23.07 -9.59
C ARG A 255 -7.83 -21.73 -10.16
N LYS A 256 -8.63 -21.72 -11.22
CA LYS A 256 -9.08 -20.51 -11.91
C LYS A 256 -10.59 -20.44 -11.94
N PHE A 257 -11.10 -19.23 -11.76
CA PHE A 257 -12.52 -18.90 -11.81
C PHE A 257 -12.71 -17.70 -12.74
N LYS A 258 -13.75 -17.71 -13.55
CA LYS A 258 -14.00 -16.60 -14.49
C LYS A 258 -14.40 -15.31 -13.78
N ASN A 259 -15.13 -15.43 -12.67
CA ASN A 259 -15.67 -14.31 -11.92
C ASN A 259 -15.95 -14.70 -10.46
N VAL A 260 -16.38 -13.73 -9.67
CA VAL A 260 -16.71 -13.92 -8.25
C VAL A 260 -17.88 -14.89 -8.02
N ASP A 261 -18.83 -15.00 -8.96
CA ASP A 261 -19.99 -15.88 -8.79
C ASP A 261 -19.60 -17.36 -8.85
N GLU A 262 -18.61 -17.72 -9.70
CA GLU A 262 -18.05 -19.08 -9.69
C GLU A 262 -17.33 -19.38 -8.36
N VAL A 263 -16.64 -18.38 -7.77
CA VAL A 263 -16.02 -18.54 -6.44
C VAL A 263 -17.07 -18.74 -5.36
N LYS A 264 -18.16 -17.95 -5.36
CA LYS A 264 -19.27 -18.12 -4.43
C LYS A 264 -19.91 -19.51 -4.53
N ALA A 265 -20.11 -20.01 -5.75
CA ALA A 265 -20.63 -21.34 -5.98
C ALA A 265 -19.70 -22.42 -5.42
N GLU A 266 -18.40 -22.28 -5.58
CA GLU A 266 -17.40 -23.20 -5.00
C GLU A 266 -17.42 -23.14 -3.46
N ILE A 267 -17.46 -21.94 -2.86
CA ILE A 267 -17.55 -21.77 -1.40
C ILE A 267 -18.83 -22.43 -0.87
N ALA A 268 -19.98 -22.25 -1.55
CA ALA A 268 -21.24 -22.88 -1.16
C ALA A 268 -21.18 -24.41 -1.23
N ALA A 269 -20.45 -24.96 -2.20
CA ALA A 269 -20.27 -26.41 -2.35
C ALA A 269 -19.24 -26.98 -1.37
N ARG A 270 -18.14 -26.25 -1.15
CA ARG A 270 -17.00 -26.65 -0.31
C ARG A 270 -16.29 -25.43 0.25
N CYS A 271 -16.76 -24.91 1.38
CA CYS A 271 -16.12 -23.80 2.05
C CYS A 271 -14.74 -24.21 2.60
N PRO A 272 -13.67 -23.42 2.34
CA PRO A 272 -12.40 -23.59 3.04
C PRO A 272 -12.59 -23.34 4.54
N GLU A 273 -11.86 -24.10 5.39
CA GLU A 273 -11.94 -23.95 6.84
C GLU A 273 -10.54 -23.98 7.47
N ASN A 274 -10.34 -23.19 8.52
CA ASN A 274 -9.09 -23.08 9.27
C ASN A 274 -7.92 -22.47 8.46
N TYR A 275 -8.22 -21.58 7.51
CA TYR A 275 -7.21 -20.87 6.73
C TYR A 275 -7.05 -19.42 7.19
N TYR A 276 -5.81 -18.91 7.01
CA TYR A 276 -5.60 -17.50 6.76
C TYR A 276 -5.77 -17.27 5.26
N ILE A 277 -6.69 -16.40 4.85
CA ILE A 277 -7.03 -16.19 3.45
C ILE A 277 -6.72 -14.75 3.06
N LEU A 278 -5.75 -14.56 2.16
CA LEU A 278 -5.53 -13.27 1.51
C LEU A 278 -6.54 -13.08 0.37
N ILE A 279 -7.36 -12.04 0.45
CA ILE A 279 -8.35 -11.67 -0.58
C ILE A 279 -7.92 -10.34 -1.19
N LYS A 280 -7.45 -10.35 -2.45
CA LYS A 280 -6.99 -9.14 -3.13
C LYS A 280 -7.32 -9.16 -4.62
N GLY A 281 -7.81 -8.02 -5.11
CA GLY A 281 -8.14 -7.84 -6.52
C GLY A 281 -8.60 -6.42 -6.82
N SER A 282 -8.73 -6.07 -8.09
CA SER A 282 -9.36 -4.81 -8.49
C SER A 282 -10.82 -4.78 -8.06
N ASN A 283 -11.33 -3.62 -7.66
CA ASN A 283 -12.70 -3.43 -7.18
C ASN A 283 -13.75 -4.05 -8.10
N GLY A 284 -13.58 -3.91 -9.41
CA GLY A 284 -14.52 -4.44 -10.40
C GLY A 284 -14.56 -5.98 -10.50
N ILE A 285 -13.68 -6.73 -9.79
CA ILE A 285 -13.77 -8.18 -9.66
C ILE A 285 -14.70 -8.57 -8.51
N LYS A 286 -15.01 -7.62 -7.61
CA LYS A 286 -15.98 -7.76 -6.51
C LYS A 286 -15.61 -8.81 -5.46
N LEU A 287 -14.33 -9.08 -5.22
CA LEU A 287 -13.92 -10.03 -4.19
C LEU A 287 -14.30 -9.60 -2.77
N PHE A 288 -14.64 -8.33 -2.56
CA PHE A 288 -15.17 -7.82 -1.30
C PHE A 288 -16.54 -8.42 -0.91
N GLU A 289 -17.19 -9.16 -1.80
CA GLU A 289 -18.43 -9.90 -1.52
C GLU A 289 -18.19 -11.29 -0.90
N LEU A 290 -16.94 -11.78 -0.83
CA LEU A 290 -16.60 -13.11 -0.35
C LEU A 290 -16.52 -13.25 1.18
N PRO A 291 -16.10 -12.23 1.96
CA PRO A 291 -15.91 -12.39 3.41
C PRO A 291 -17.11 -12.94 4.16
N GLU A 292 -18.33 -12.52 3.80
CA GLU A 292 -19.55 -13.00 4.44
C GLU A 292 -19.85 -14.50 4.20
N LEU A 293 -19.19 -15.13 3.22
CA LEU A 293 -19.38 -16.52 2.83
C LEU A 293 -18.29 -17.45 3.36
N LEU A 294 -17.15 -16.89 3.82
CA LEU A 294 -15.95 -17.60 4.27
C LEU A 294 -15.86 -17.63 5.80
#